data_ac57e25a78d4e7030bb38140b66dd3c7
#
_entry.id   ac57e25a78d4e7030bb38140b66dd3c7
#
_cell.length_a   1.000
_cell.length_b   1.000
_cell.length_c   1.000
_cell.angle_alpha   90.00
_cell.angle_beta   90.00
_cell.angle_gamma   90.00
#
_symmetry.space_group_name_H-M   'P 1'
#
loop_
_entity.id
_entity.type
_entity.pdbx_description
1 polymer ?
#
loop_
_entity_poly.entity_id
_entity_poly.type
_entity_poly.pdbx_seq_one_letter_code
_entity_poly.pdbx_strand_id
1 'polypeptide(L)'
;MAKKTGSSKKRTVKVEPTGQAHIHASFNNIIISLTNNQGQVISWASSGKMGFRGSKKNTPYAAQMAAQNCAKVAYDLGLRKVKVFVKGPGSGRESAIRNIHASGIEVMEIMDVTPLPHNGCRPAKRRRV
;
A
#
# COMPACT_ATOMS: atom_id res chain seq x y z
N MET A 1 16.09 -36.23 0.57
CA MET A 1 15.96 -35.49 0.43
C MET A 1 15.58 -34.72 0.11
N ALA A 2 15.48 -34.36 0.43
CA ALA A 2 15.22 -33.49 0.28
C ALA A 2 15.17 -32.82 -0.23
N LYS A 3 14.93 -32.54 -0.56
CA LYS A 3 14.87 -31.79 -1.01
C LYS A 3 14.69 -30.77 -0.98
N LYS A 4 15.11 -30.68 -1.08
CA LYS A 4 15.12 -29.50 -1.07
C LYS A 4 14.63 -28.73 -2.04
N THR A 5 13.94 -28.82 -1.95
CA THR A 5 13.15 -27.94 -2.43
C THR A 5 13.61 -26.69 -2.85
N GLY A 6 13.72 -26.60 -4.00
CA GLY A 6 13.82 -25.35 -4.54
C GLY A 6 13.74 -24.26 -3.53
N SER A 7 14.69 -24.22 -2.74
CA SER A 7 14.84 -23.05 -1.98
C SER A 7 15.13 -21.95 -2.95
N SER A 8 14.10 -21.42 -3.49
CA SER A 8 14.16 -20.08 -3.99
C SER A 8 14.79 -19.26 -2.88
N LYS A 9 16.01 -18.82 -3.08
CA LYS A 9 16.62 -17.85 -2.21
C LYS A 9 15.61 -16.74 -2.03
N LYS A 10 15.10 -16.59 -0.83
CA LYS A 10 14.25 -15.47 -0.51
C LYS A 10 14.97 -14.20 -0.89
N ARG A 11 14.37 -13.45 -1.76
CA ARG A 11 14.87 -12.16 -2.18
C ARG A 11 15.03 -11.28 -0.96
N THR A 12 16.27 -10.90 -0.64
CA THR A 12 16.53 -10.00 0.46
C THR A 12 16.37 -8.57 -0.02
N VAL A 13 15.36 -7.91 0.50
CA VAL A 13 15.16 -6.49 0.25
C VAL A 13 15.89 -5.73 1.35
N LYS A 14 16.76 -4.80 0.95
CA LYS A 14 17.47 -3.97 1.90
C LYS A 14 16.49 -2.98 2.54
N VAL A 15 16.36 -3.05 3.86
CA VAL A 15 15.49 -2.15 4.61
C VAL A 15 16.33 -1.02 5.20
N GLU A 16 16.07 0.20 4.74
CA GLU A 16 16.68 1.41 5.27
C GLU A 16 15.71 2.08 6.23
N PRO A 17 16.19 2.94 7.15
CA PRO A 17 15.28 3.69 8.02
C PRO A 17 14.31 4.59 7.26
N THR A 18 14.68 5.04 6.08
CA THR A 18 13.87 5.90 5.23
C THR A 18 13.38 5.11 4.01
N GLY A 19 12.12 5.26 3.67
CA GLY A 19 11.54 4.58 2.52
C GLY A 19 10.37 5.34 1.95
N GLN A 20 9.52 4.62 1.23
CA GLN A 20 8.34 5.17 0.56
C GLN A 20 7.11 4.35 0.90
N ALA A 21 5.98 5.01 1.01
CA ALA A 21 4.67 4.36 1.14
C ALA A 21 3.85 4.69 -0.09
N HIS A 22 3.40 3.67 -0.79
CA HIS A 22 2.56 3.82 -1.97
C HIS A 22 1.16 3.36 -1.63
N ILE A 23 0.20 4.29 -1.66
CA ILE A 23 -1.19 4.00 -1.34
C ILE A 23 -2.01 4.15 -2.61
N HIS A 24 -2.62 3.07 -3.05
CA HIS A 24 -3.55 3.09 -4.18
C HIS A 24 -4.95 2.87 -3.66
N ALA A 25 -5.76 3.93 -3.65
CA ALA A 25 -7.12 3.91 -3.13
C ALA A 25 -8.11 4.01 -4.28
N SER A 26 -8.75 2.92 -4.62
CA SER A 26 -9.82 2.88 -5.62
C SER A 26 -11.18 2.93 -4.94
N PHE A 27 -12.25 2.98 -5.73
CA PHE A 27 -13.61 2.94 -5.18
C PHE A 27 -13.95 1.60 -4.54
N ASN A 28 -13.25 0.54 -4.89
CA ASN A 28 -13.56 -0.82 -4.44
C ASN A 28 -12.52 -1.43 -3.52
N ASN A 29 -11.37 -0.80 -3.36
CA ASN A 29 -10.28 -1.40 -2.60
C ASN A 29 -9.22 -0.37 -2.23
N ILE A 30 -8.33 -0.75 -1.35
CA ILE A 30 -7.13 0.02 -1.06
C ILE A 30 -5.95 -0.94 -0.99
N ILE A 31 -4.84 -0.55 -1.58
CA ILE A 31 -3.60 -1.31 -1.55
C ILE A 31 -2.49 -0.40 -1.02
N ILE A 32 -1.79 -0.87 -0.02
CA ILE A 32 -0.70 -0.12 0.61
C ILE A 32 0.57 -0.93 0.46
N SER A 33 1.61 -0.30 -0.10
CA SER A 33 2.92 -0.92 -0.25
C SER A 33 3.97 -0.04 0.40
N LEU A 34 4.74 -0.60 1.32
CA LEU A 34 5.86 0.09 1.92
C LEU A 34 7.14 -0.40 1.26
N THR A 35 7.92 0.52 0.75
CA THR A 35 9.10 0.21 -0.05
C THR A 35 10.33 0.92 0.49
N ASN A 36 11.50 0.48 0.05
CA ASN A 36 12.73 1.22 0.29
C ASN A 36 12.84 2.35 -0.75
N ASN A 37 13.92 3.14 -0.68
CA ASN A 37 14.11 4.27 -1.59
C ASN A 37 14.28 3.86 -3.05
N GLN A 38 14.57 2.60 -3.30
CA GLN A 38 14.75 2.07 -4.65
C GLN A 38 13.46 1.48 -5.22
N GLY A 39 12.37 1.52 -4.47
CA GLY A 39 11.08 1.01 -4.92
C GLY A 39 10.85 -0.47 -4.69
N GLN A 40 11.75 -1.15 -4.00
CA GLN A 40 11.57 -2.56 -3.68
C GLN A 40 10.62 -2.71 -2.50
N VAL A 41 9.59 -3.54 -2.66
CA VAL A 41 8.55 -3.70 -1.64
C VAL A 41 9.08 -4.42 -0.40
N ILE A 42 8.94 -3.78 0.75
CA ILE A 42 9.28 -4.34 2.05
C ILE A 42 8.08 -5.11 2.61
N SER A 43 6.92 -4.46 2.61
CA SER A 43 5.68 -5.08 3.06
C SER A 43 4.51 -4.48 2.29
N TRP A 44 3.42 -5.22 2.23
CA TRP A 44 2.21 -4.73 1.56
C TRP A 44 0.98 -5.31 2.25
N ALA A 45 -0.13 -4.60 2.11
CA ALA A 45 -1.42 -5.08 2.58
C ALA A 45 -2.51 -4.43 1.74
N SER A 46 -3.66 -5.08 1.71
CA SER A 46 -4.83 -4.55 1.04
C SER A 46 -6.06 -4.89 1.86
N SER A 47 -7.18 -4.23 1.57
CA SER A 47 -8.43 -4.56 2.24
C SER A 47 -8.82 -6.02 2.01
N GLY A 48 -8.59 -6.53 0.80
CA GLY A 48 -8.86 -7.93 0.48
C GLY A 48 -7.97 -8.89 1.24
N LYS A 49 -6.70 -8.55 1.42
CA LYS A 49 -5.75 -9.35 2.18
C LYS A 49 -6.17 -9.47 3.65
N MET A 50 -6.79 -8.42 4.19
CA MET A 50 -7.25 -8.39 5.58
C MET A 50 -8.59 -9.09 5.79
N GLY A 51 -9.16 -9.69 4.75
CA GLY A 51 -10.39 -10.46 4.84
C GLY A 51 -11.67 -9.73 4.47
N PHE A 52 -11.61 -8.45 4.15
CA PHE A 52 -12.78 -7.69 3.71
C PHE A 52 -13.19 -8.11 2.30
N ARG A 53 -14.48 -8.15 2.06
CA ARG A 53 -15.04 -8.57 0.76
C ARG A 53 -16.12 -7.62 0.30
N GLY A 54 -16.30 -7.52 -1.01
CA GLY A 54 -17.34 -6.68 -1.63
C GLY A 54 -17.18 -5.22 -1.27
N SER A 55 -18.28 -4.54 -0.97
CA SER A 55 -18.30 -3.11 -0.65
C SER A 55 -17.54 -2.78 0.65
N LYS A 56 -17.31 -3.75 1.52
CA LYS A 56 -16.58 -3.53 2.77
C LYS A 56 -15.11 -3.20 2.53
N LYS A 57 -14.55 -3.55 1.39
CA LYS A 57 -13.17 -3.21 1.04
C LYS A 57 -12.93 -1.71 0.87
N ASN A 58 -13.98 -0.96 0.61
CA ASN A 58 -13.89 0.48 0.36
C ASN A 58 -14.16 1.33 1.61
N THR A 59 -14.10 0.75 2.79
CA THR A 59 -14.36 1.50 4.02
C THR A 59 -13.07 2.06 4.62
N PRO A 60 -13.13 3.20 5.32
CA PRO A 60 -11.98 3.71 6.05
C PRO A 60 -11.46 2.72 7.10
N TYR A 61 -12.35 1.93 7.68
CA TYR A 61 -11.95 0.91 8.64
C TYR A 61 -11.07 -0.16 7.99
N ALA A 62 -11.45 -0.61 6.79
CA ALA A 62 -10.64 -1.59 6.04
C ALA A 62 -9.25 -1.02 5.72
N ALA A 63 -9.19 0.25 5.32
CA ALA A 63 -7.94 0.94 5.07
C ALA A 63 -7.08 1.02 6.34
N GLN A 64 -7.70 1.30 7.47
CA GLN A 64 -7.03 1.35 8.76
C GLN A 64 -6.37 0.00 9.11
N MET A 65 -7.11 -1.08 8.96
CA MET A 65 -6.59 -2.41 9.25
C MET A 65 -5.43 -2.79 8.33
N ALA A 66 -5.57 -2.50 7.04
CA ALA A 66 -4.51 -2.75 6.06
C ALA A 66 -3.25 -1.95 6.39
N ALA A 67 -3.41 -0.67 6.71
CA ALA A 67 -2.28 0.20 7.05
C ALA A 67 -1.57 -0.25 8.32
N GLN A 68 -2.31 -0.64 9.34
CA GLN A 68 -1.74 -1.12 10.58
C GLN A 68 -0.92 -2.39 10.37
N ASN A 69 -1.46 -3.35 9.62
CA ASN A 69 -0.77 -4.60 9.35
C ASN A 69 0.53 -4.36 8.57
N CYS A 70 0.44 -3.58 7.51
CA CYS A 70 1.58 -3.27 6.65
C CYS A 70 2.67 -2.52 7.42
N ALA A 71 2.28 -1.50 8.16
CA ALA A 71 3.21 -0.66 8.91
C ALA A 71 3.90 -1.43 10.04
N LYS A 72 3.17 -2.30 10.72
CA LYS A 72 3.73 -3.13 11.79
C LYS A 72 4.85 -4.02 11.26
N VAL A 73 4.61 -4.71 10.15
CA VAL A 73 5.61 -5.57 9.55
C VAL A 73 6.83 -4.78 9.13
N ALA A 74 6.65 -3.63 8.48
CA ALA A 74 7.76 -2.80 8.03
C ALA A 74 8.53 -2.19 9.19
N TYR A 75 7.85 -1.78 10.24
CA TYR A 75 8.49 -1.23 11.44
C TYR A 75 9.39 -2.28 12.09
N ASP A 76 8.92 -3.51 12.20
CA ASP A 76 9.71 -4.61 12.76
C ASP A 76 10.95 -4.90 11.92
N LEU A 77 10.90 -4.62 10.62
CA LEU A 77 12.04 -4.81 9.73
C LEU A 77 13.02 -3.63 9.72
N GLY A 78 12.68 -2.51 10.35
CA GLY A 78 13.57 -1.38 10.48
C GLY A 78 13.15 -0.08 9.82
N LEU A 79 12.02 -0.04 9.12
CA LEU A 79 11.54 1.18 8.49
C LEU A 79 11.03 2.17 9.56
N ARG A 80 11.45 3.42 9.47
CA ARG A 80 11.11 4.44 10.48
C ARG A 80 10.49 5.69 9.90
N LYS A 81 10.86 6.06 8.67
CA LYS A 81 10.37 7.28 8.01
C LYS A 81 9.97 6.96 6.59
N VAL A 82 8.87 7.55 6.12
CA VAL A 82 8.42 7.34 4.75
C VAL A 82 7.94 8.64 4.11
N LYS A 83 8.10 8.69 2.79
CA LYS A 83 7.40 9.65 1.95
C LYS A 83 6.17 8.93 1.40
N VAL A 84 5.01 9.54 1.54
CA VAL A 84 3.75 8.93 1.12
C VAL A 84 3.37 9.40 -0.27
N PHE A 85 3.10 8.45 -1.16
CA PHE A 85 2.59 8.72 -2.50
C PHE A 85 1.18 8.14 -2.58
N VAL A 86 0.19 9.02 -2.65
CA VAL A 86 -1.22 8.63 -2.65
C VAL A 86 -1.78 8.73 -4.05
N LYS A 87 -2.50 7.71 -4.49
CA LYS A 87 -3.06 7.64 -5.83
C LYS A 87 -4.50 7.16 -5.77
N GLY A 88 -5.39 7.83 -6.51
CA GLY A 88 -6.76 7.40 -6.66
C GLY A 88 -7.76 8.13 -5.77
N PRO A 89 -9.06 8.00 -6.09
CA PRO A 89 -10.13 8.77 -5.43
C PRO A 89 -10.77 8.08 -4.22
N GLY A 90 -10.28 6.93 -3.79
CA GLY A 90 -10.90 6.14 -2.72
C GLY A 90 -10.98 6.86 -1.38
N SER A 91 -11.96 6.51 -0.57
CA SER A 91 -12.21 7.15 0.72
C SER A 91 -11.21 6.74 1.82
N GLY A 92 -10.44 5.70 1.60
CA GLY A 92 -9.49 5.21 2.60
C GLY A 92 -8.15 5.94 2.65
N ARG A 93 -7.94 6.96 1.83
CA ARG A 93 -6.66 7.66 1.70
C ARG A 93 -6.15 8.21 3.03
N GLU A 94 -6.95 9.05 3.67
CA GLU A 94 -6.56 9.71 4.92
C GLU A 94 -6.40 8.71 6.06
N SER A 95 -7.30 7.74 6.15
CA SER A 95 -7.26 6.72 7.17
C SER A 95 -5.96 5.91 7.09
N ALA A 96 -5.56 5.54 5.87
CA ALA A 96 -4.31 4.80 5.65
C ALA A 96 -3.10 5.59 6.10
N ILE A 97 -3.00 6.86 5.71
CA ILE A 97 -1.87 7.72 6.07
C ILE A 97 -1.81 7.90 7.59
N ARG A 98 -2.94 8.19 8.20
CA ARG A 98 -3.04 8.40 9.64
C ARG A 98 -2.59 7.17 10.43
N ASN A 99 -2.96 5.99 9.96
CA ASN A 99 -2.61 4.76 10.66
C ASN A 99 -1.16 4.33 10.44
N ILE A 100 -0.57 4.65 9.31
CA ILE A 100 0.88 4.47 9.12
C ILE A 100 1.63 5.31 10.15
N HIS A 101 1.24 6.56 10.33
CA HIS A 101 1.85 7.43 11.33
C HIS A 101 1.62 6.89 12.75
N ALA A 102 0.42 6.46 13.06
CA ALA A 102 0.07 5.94 14.38
C ALA A 102 0.83 4.66 14.74
N SER A 103 1.29 3.92 13.75
CA SER A 103 2.06 2.68 13.97
C SER A 103 3.54 2.94 14.29
N GLY A 104 3.95 4.20 14.37
CA GLY A 104 5.31 4.56 14.73
C GLY A 104 6.21 4.94 13.57
N ILE A 105 5.71 4.90 12.34
CA ILE A 105 6.47 5.31 11.15
C ILE A 105 6.18 6.79 10.89
N GLU A 106 7.22 7.61 10.91
CA GLU A 106 7.07 9.04 10.67
C GLU A 106 6.77 9.31 9.19
N VAL A 107 5.73 10.08 8.92
CA VAL A 107 5.39 10.53 7.58
C VAL A 107 6.11 11.84 7.34
N MET A 108 7.08 11.83 6.42
CA MET A 108 7.90 13.00 6.12
C MET A 108 7.20 13.95 5.16
N GLU A 109 6.51 13.39 4.17
CA GLU A 109 5.95 14.15 3.07
C GLU A 109 4.79 13.35 2.48
N ILE A 110 3.75 14.06 2.04
CA ILE A 110 2.59 13.44 1.40
C ILE A 110 2.45 14.05 0.02
N MET A 111 2.47 13.23 -1.02
CA MET A 111 2.32 13.66 -2.40
C MET A 111 1.17 12.93 -3.05
N ASP A 112 0.28 13.68 -3.71
CA ASP A 112 -0.79 13.07 -4.48
C ASP A 112 -0.28 12.87 -5.91
N VAL A 113 -0.22 11.61 -6.32
CA VAL A 113 0.29 11.22 -7.64
C VAL A 113 -0.81 10.63 -8.53
N THR A 114 -2.06 10.97 -8.24
CA THR A 114 -3.19 10.53 -9.05
C THR A 114 -2.98 10.97 -10.52
N PRO A 115 -3.01 10.04 -11.48
CA PRO A 115 -2.74 10.39 -12.87
C PRO A 115 -3.86 11.23 -13.47
N LEU A 116 -3.47 12.28 -14.20
CA LEU A 116 -4.40 13.14 -14.94
C LEU A 116 -4.00 13.07 -16.41
N PRO A 117 -4.67 12.24 -17.21
CA PRO A 117 -4.30 12.10 -18.62
C PRO A 117 -4.59 13.36 -19.41
N HIS A 118 -3.69 13.68 -20.34
CA HIS A 118 -3.89 14.79 -21.26
C HIS A 118 -4.71 14.29 -22.45
N ASN A 119 -5.98 14.03 -22.26
CA ASN A 119 -6.91 13.39 -23.18
C ASN A 119 -6.73 11.87 -23.34
N GLY A 120 -5.55 11.33 -23.12
CA GLY A 120 -5.30 9.90 -23.00
C GLY A 120 -6.01 8.97 -23.99
N CYS A 121 -6.22 7.75 -23.54
CA CYS A 121 -6.91 6.71 -24.31
C CYS A 121 -8.42 6.90 -24.26
N ARG A 122 -9.11 6.38 -25.29
CA ARG A 122 -10.56 6.36 -25.29
C ARG A 122 -11.08 5.59 -24.07
N PRO A 123 -12.01 6.16 -23.29
CA PRO A 123 -12.58 5.46 -22.14
C PRO A 123 -13.34 4.20 -22.57
N ALA A 124 -13.45 3.27 -21.64
CA ALA A 124 -14.21 2.06 -21.86
C ALA A 124 -15.68 2.37 -22.13
N LYS A 125 -16.32 1.49 -22.87
CA LYS A 125 -17.72 1.59 -23.18
C LYS A 125 -18.55 1.53 -21.90
N ARG A 126 -19.67 2.28 -21.85
CA ARG A 126 -20.57 2.27 -20.71
C ARG A 126 -21.03 0.85 -20.40
N ARG A 127 -20.95 0.46 -19.14
CA ARG A 127 -21.35 -0.86 -18.69
C ARG A 127 -22.86 -1.05 -18.87
N ARG A 128 -23.25 -2.15 -19.47
CA ARG A 128 -24.65 -2.55 -19.55
C ARG A 128 -25.09 -3.08 -18.20
N VAL A 129 -26.19 -2.54 -17.67
CA VAL A 129 -26.76 -2.95 -16.42
C VAL A 129 -28.11 -3.60 -16.66
#